data_d12e0045e871c7e3e76351df2b604fb7
#
_entry.id   d12e0045e871c7e3e76351df2b604fb7
#
_cell.length_a   1.000
_cell.length_b   1.000
_cell.length_c   1.000
_cell.angle_alpha   90.00
_cell.angle_beta   90.00
_cell.angle_gamma   90.00
#
_symmetry.space_group_name_H-M   'P 1'
#
loop_
_entity.id
_entity.type
_entity.pdbx_description
1 polymer ?
#
loop_
_entity_poly.entity_id
_entity_poly.type
_entity_poly.pdbx_seq_one_letter_code
_entity_poly.pdbx_strand_id
1 'polypeptide(L)'
;MASILAAASLLVFSACLNPVSLDNYAYVATIGVDPGKEYKYDITLELQGENFSNADEISSGASILSDEGDTLFEVINKLYQRLPTELNFSRTNVFVFNKEIAESGAIEEFFTLSLDKLRIRSSSMVVISDCSAREFLGGRMANNDQNINRVHENIYRDALISGNVAVDSVASLYEACSGGRFDVGLSYCFFDSEIITDAKQRDEASQGNNPIGDSKSERIGGMQIYVGGAAIFDGWKMVGTFDFVDTQYLSLASGKFRTGSIAVPLDEGKTVVFAELDEHKISVDIKDDKVTGEISITLSISLEQDPTGNMGAQWDGKYKDEMEKFFETELKRVFSRCRDLNSDAIGIGKEVSKKFTSAAEWEAFDWKNEYQDCELTFDVELILSDYYIAVTRE
;
A
#
# COMPACT_ATOMS: atom_id res chain seq x y z
N MET A 1 -16.38 3.83 -62.93
CA MET A 1 -16.80 3.44 -61.56
C MET A 1 -15.62 3.07 -60.69
N ALA A 2 -14.68 2.23 -61.04
CA ALA A 2 -13.52 1.85 -60.24
C ALA A 2 -12.65 3.04 -59.80
N SER A 3 -12.45 4.03 -60.71
CA SER A 3 -11.64 5.21 -60.42
C SER A 3 -12.30 6.17 -59.39
N ILE A 4 -13.62 6.23 -59.33
CA ILE A 4 -14.38 7.03 -58.37
C ILE A 4 -14.34 6.38 -56.96
N LEU A 5 -14.42 5.04 -56.94
CA LEU A 5 -14.29 4.28 -55.68
C LEU A 5 -12.87 4.41 -55.08
N ALA A 6 -11.82 4.38 -55.90
CA ALA A 6 -10.45 4.54 -55.48
C ALA A 6 -10.19 5.99 -54.96
N ALA A 7 -10.78 6.99 -55.57
CA ALA A 7 -10.68 8.37 -55.10
C ALA A 7 -11.48 8.62 -53.78
N ALA A 8 -12.62 7.97 -53.61
CA ALA A 8 -13.41 8.02 -52.37
C ALA A 8 -12.71 7.30 -51.21
N SER A 9 -12.03 6.17 -51.44
CA SER A 9 -11.25 5.47 -50.41
C SER A 9 -10.05 6.29 -49.94
N LEU A 10 -9.38 7.03 -50.78
CA LEU A 10 -8.27 7.91 -50.42
C LEU A 10 -8.72 9.10 -49.55
N LEU A 11 -9.95 9.60 -49.72
CA LEU A 11 -10.49 10.67 -48.89
C LEU A 11 -10.89 10.20 -47.48
N VAL A 12 -11.24 8.92 -47.30
CA VAL A 12 -11.58 8.36 -45.99
C VAL A 12 -10.33 8.13 -45.13
N PHE A 13 -9.19 7.84 -45.74
CA PHE A 13 -7.91 7.68 -45.01
C PHE A 13 -7.28 8.99 -44.55
N SER A 14 -7.68 10.13 -45.10
CA SER A 14 -7.15 11.44 -44.67
C SER A 14 -7.89 12.08 -43.49
N ALA A 15 -8.99 11.50 -43.05
CA ALA A 15 -9.82 12.05 -41.97
C ALA A 15 -9.34 11.77 -40.55
N CYS A 16 -8.25 10.98 -40.36
CA CYS A 16 -7.72 10.61 -39.03
C CYS A 16 -6.38 11.27 -38.68
N LEU A 17 -6.04 12.39 -39.31
CA LEU A 17 -4.75 13.06 -39.12
C LEU A 17 -4.93 14.44 -38.46
N ASN A 18 -5.25 14.45 -37.16
CA ASN A 18 -4.68 15.43 -36.26
C ASN A 18 -3.69 14.65 -35.35
N PRO A 19 -2.42 14.51 -35.74
CA PRO A 19 -1.41 14.03 -34.83
C PRO A 19 -1.22 15.12 -33.77
N VAL A 20 -1.88 14.95 -32.62
CA VAL A 20 -1.52 15.75 -31.44
C VAL A 20 -0.11 15.29 -31.10
N SER A 21 0.86 16.20 -31.28
CA SER A 21 2.25 15.90 -30.92
C SER A 21 2.32 15.53 -29.45
N LEU A 22 3.02 14.45 -29.10
CA LEU A 22 3.26 14.04 -27.72
C LEU A 22 3.95 15.15 -26.91
N ASP A 23 4.68 16.04 -27.60
CA ASP A 23 5.39 17.18 -27.01
C ASP A 23 4.46 18.29 -26.47
N ASN A 24 3.16 18.24 -26.80
CA ASN A 24 2.18 19.22 -26.33
C ASN A 24 1.61 18.86 -24.94
N TYR A 25 1.98 17.71 -24.37
CA TYR A 25 1.47 17.25 -23.08
C TYR A 25 2.53 17.25 -21.98
N ALA A 26 2.16 17.79 -20.82
CA ALA A 26 2.84 17.56 -19.55
C ALA A 26 2.17 16.37 -18.85
N TYR A 27 2.88 15.24 -18.77
CA TYR A 27 2.32 14.04 -18.12
C TYR A 27 2.46 14.15 -16.62
N VAL A 28 1.33 14.06 -15.91
CA VAL A 28 1.29 14.01 -14.45
C VAL A 28 1.59 12.58 -14.00
N ALA A 29 2.66 12.40 -13.26
CA ALA A 29 3.09 11.10 -12.72
C ALA A 29 2.52 10.83 -11.33
N THR A 30 2.56 11.85 -10.46
CA THR A 30 2.09 11.80 -9.08
C THR A 30 1.24 13.02 -8.76
N ILE A 31 0.21 12.81 -7.95
CA ILE A 31 -0.63 13.88 -7.39
C ILE A 31 -0.46 13.83 -5.87
N GLY A 32 0.06 14.90 -5.29
CA GLY A 32 0.12 15.12 -3.85
C GLY A 32 -1.04 16.00 -3.38
N VAL A 33 -1.63 15.67 -2.24
CA VAL A 33 -2.78 16.40 -1.66
C VAL A 33 -2.50 16.67 -0.19
N ASP A 34 -2.34 17.95 0.11
CA ASP A 34 -2.13 18.48 1.46
C ASP A 34 -3.31 19.34 1.90
N PRO A 35 -3.50 19.60 3.20
CA PRO A 35 -4.39 20.65 3.65
C PRO A 35 -3.91 22.01 3.15
N GLY A 36 -4.80 22.79 2.53
CA GLY A 36 -4.49 24.15 2.11
C GLY A 36 -4.47 25.14 3.27
N LYS A 37 -3.82 26.28 3.09
CA LYS A 37 -3.76 27.36 4.08
C LYS A 37 -4.93 28.34 3.98
N GLU A 38 -5.31 28.66 2.74
CA GLU A 38 -6.40 29.58 2.41
C GLU A 38 -7.60 28.85 1.80
N TYR A 39 -7.35 27.72 1.13
CA TYR A 39 -8.32 26.86 0.48
C TYR A 39 -8.36 25.48 1.13
N LYS A 40 -9.27 24.62 0.69
CA LYS A 40 -9.42 23.27 1.24
C LYS A 40 -8.19 22.39 1.01
N TYR A 41 -7.57 22.49 -0.16
CA TYR A 41 -6.45 21.64 -0.58
C TYR A 41 -5.27 22.48 -1.09
N ASP A 42 -4.05 22.06 -0.78
CA ASP A 42 -2.82 22.37 -1.51
C ASP A 42 -2.45 21.14 -2.36
N ILE A 43 -2.52 21.28 -3.68
CA ILE A 43 -2.32 20.18 -4.60
C ILE A 43 -1.00 20.33 -5.32
N THR A 44 -0.16 19.33 -5.22
CA THR A 44 1.15 19.27 -5.85
C THR A 44 1.13 18.23 -6.97
N LEU A 45 1.47 18.65 -8.18
CA LEU A 45 1.61 17.79 -9.35
C LEU A 45 3.08 17.56 -9.66
N GLU A 46 3.48 16.31 -9.80
CA GLU A 46 4.78 15.90 -10.29
C GLU A 46 4.67 15.58 -11.78
N LEU A 47 5.40 16.33 -12.61
CA LEU A 47 5.34 16.25 -14.07
C LEU A 47 6.54 15.51 -14.64
N GLN A 48 6.29 14.67 -15.64
CA GLN A 48 7.32 14.05 -16.49
C GLN A 48 7.44 14.80 -17.81
N GLY A 49 8.66 15.16 -18.20
CA GLY A 49 8.92 15.79 -19.50
C GLY A 49 10.26 16.53 -19.52
N GLU A 50 10.86 16.62 -20.69
CA GLU A 50 12.26 17.08 -20.84
C GLU A 50 12.48 18.59 -20.77
N ASN A 51 11.46 19.46 -20.80
CA ASN A 51 11.67 20.90 -21.02
C ASN A 51 10.67 21.81 -20.28
N PHE A 52 10.75 21.90 -18.98
CA PHE A 52 10.09 22.99 -18.24
C PHE A 52 11.12 23.98 -17.72
N SER A 53 11.51 24.97 -18.57
CA SER A 53 12.52 25.96 -18.24
C SER A 53 12.05 27.09 -17.28
N ASN A 54 10.85 26.99 -16.72
CA ASN A 54 10.27 27.99 -15.81
C ASN A 54 9.85 27.42 -14.44
N ALA A 55 10.22 26.21 -14.10
CA ALA A 55 9.99 25.66 -12.77
C ALA A 55 11.23 25.91 -11.89
N ASP A 56 10.99 26.22 -10.62
CA ASP A 56 12.05 26.42 -9.64
C ASP A 56 12.98 25.20 -9.59
N GLU A 57 14.23 25.43 -9.96
CA GLU A 57 15.39 24.53 -9.99
C GLU A 57 15.14 23.04 -10.26
N ILE A 58 15.59 22.62 -11.44
CA ILE A 58 15.47 21.28 -11.98
C ILE A 58 16.84 20.64 -12.10
N SER A 59 17.00 19.52 -11.46
CA SER A 59 17.93 18.49 -11.89
C SER A 59 17.14 17.28 -12.36
N SER A 60 17.31 16.93 -13.65
CA SER A 60 16.91 15.65 -14.23
C SER A 60 15.39 15.32 -14.39
N GLY A 61 14.72 16.01 -15.30
CA GLY A 61 13.56 15.41 -16.00
C GLY A 61 12.21 15.38 -15.28
N ALA A 62 12.09 15.86 -14.05
CA ALA A 62 10.84 15.99 -13.32
C ALA A 62 10.67 17.40 -12.76
N SER A 63 9.45 17.93 -12.79
CA SER A 63 9.07 19.23 -12.25
C SER A 63 7.94 19.10 -11.26
N ILE A 64 7.97 19.89 -10.19
CA ILE A 64 6.86 19.99 -9.24
C ILE A 64 6.15 21.32 -9.43
N LEU A 65 4.83 21.27 -9.55
CA LEU A 65 3.96 22.43 -9.57
C LEU A 65 2.90 22.30 -8.50
N SER A 66 2.64 23.36 -7.75
CA SER A 66 1.57 23.36 -6.76
C SER A 66 0.75 24.64 -6.81
N ASP A 67 -0.51 24.52 -6.39
CA ASP A 67 -1.42 25.62 -6.12
C ASP A 67 -2.51 25.17 -5.16
N GLU A 68 -3.17 26.12 -4.49
CA GLU A 68 -4.28 25.86 -3.58
C GLU A 68 -5.64 26.05 -4.27
N GLY A 69 -6.63 25.27 -3.84
CA GLY A 69 -8.00 25.36 -4.30
C GLY A 69 -8.96 24.52 -3.46
N ASP A 70 -10.26 24.76 -3.63
CA ASP A 70 -11.29 23.97 -2.96
C ASP A 70 -11.54 22.63 -3.67
N THR A 71 -11.09 22.49 -4.92
CA THR A 71 -11.16 21.28 -5.72
C THR A 71 -9.91 21.09 -6.58
N LEU A 72 -9.63 19.82 -6.96
CA LEU A 72 -8.55 19.52 -7.91
C LEU A 72 -8.72 20.27 -9.25
N PHE A 73 -9.96 20.43 -9.73
CA PHE A 73 -10.24 21.14 -10.99
C PHE A 73 -9.91 22.62 -10.93
N GLU A 74 -10.14 23.25 -9.78
CA GLU A 74 -9.75 24.66 -9.58
C GLU A 74 -8.23 24.81 -9.66
N VAL A 75 -7.49 23.93 -8.97
CA VAL A 75 -6.03 23.94 -9.02
C VAL A 75 -5.52 23.67 -10.44
N ILE A 76 -6.06 22.67 -11.13
CA ILE A 76 -5.71 22.36 -12.51
C ILE A 76 -5.92 23.60 -13.40
N ASN A 77 -7.04 24.30 -13.27
CA ASN A 77 -7.31 25.50 -14.06
C ASN A 77 -6.31 26.64 -13.76
N LYS A 78 -5.91 26.81 -12.50
CA LYS A 78 -4.84 27.77 -12.12
C LYS A 78 -3.50 27.38 -12.74
N LEU A 79 -3.17 26.09 -12.73
CA LEU A 79 -1.91 25.58 -13.28
C LEU A 79 -1.86 25.65 -14.81
N TYR A 80 -2.98 25.43 -15.52
CA TYR A 80 -3.06 25.61 -16.97
C TYR A 80 -2.64 27.02 -17.43
N GLN A 81 -2.91 28.03 -16.60
CA GLN A 81 -2.53 29.42 -16.93
C GLN A 81 -1.02 29.65 -16.85
N ARG A 82 -0.28 28.75 -16.16
CA ARG A 82 1.17 28.85 -15.97
C ARG A 82 1.96 27.95 -16.92
N LEU A 83 1.31 26.97 -17.56
CA LEU A 83 1.96 25.99 -18.41
C LEU A 83 1.72 26.29 -19.89
N PRO A 84 2.76 26.13 -20.73
CA PRO A 84 2.61 26.23 -22.20
C PRO A 84 2.00 24.96 -22.80
N THR A 85 1.80 23.90 -22.01
CA THR A 85 1.38 22.56 -22.45
C THR A 85 0.14 22.11 -21.68
N GLU A 86 -0.61 21.15 -22.22
CA GLU A 86 -1.78 20.57 -21.56
C GLU A 86 -1.36 19.50 -20.56
N LEU A 87 -1.98 19.49 -19.37
CA LEU A 87 -1.79 18.45 -18.37
C LEU A 87 -2.48 17.16 -18.82
N ASN A 88 -1.75 16.05 -18.75
CA ASN A 88 -2.26 14.72 -19.08
C ASN A 88 -2.10 13.76 -17.88
N PHE A 89 -3.22 13.32 -17.33
CA PHE A 89 -3.29 12.47 -16.14
C PHE A 89 -3.29 10.97 -16.45
N SER A 90 -3.27 10.58 -17.73
CA SER A 90 -3.32 9.15 -18.11
C SER A 90 -2.13 8.32 -17.63
N ARG A 91 -1.06 8.97 -17.16
CA ARG A 91 0.14 8.34 -16.61
C ARG A 91 0.27 8.51 -15.09
N THR A 92 -0.74 9.04 -14.42
CA THR A 92 -0.73 9.14 -12.96
C THR A 92 -0.74 7.73 -12.36
N ASN A 93 0.33 7.41 -11.65
CA ASN A 93 0.54 6.10 -11.04
C ASN A 93 0.42 6.12 -9.53
N VAL A 94 0.59 7.29 -8.90
CA VAL A 94 0.60 7.43 -7.44
C VAL A 94 -0.21 8.66 -7.02
N PHE A 95 -1.02 8.47 -5.99
CA PHE A 95 -1.59 9.53 -5.17
C PHE A 95 -0.92 9.53 -3.81
N VAL A 96 -0.49 10.69 -3.36
CA VAL A 96 0.06 10.89 -2.01
C VAL A 96 -0.87 11.82 -1.25
N PHE A 97 -1.53 11.31 -0.23
CA PHE A 97 -2.36 12.13 0.65
C PHE A 97 -1.66 12.37 1.97
N ASN A 98 -1.66 13.61 2.42
CA ASN A 98 -1.26 13.92 3.77
C ASN A 98 -2.18 13.20 4.79
N LYS A 99 -1.63 12.77 5.92
CA LYS A 99 -2.33 12.09 7.00
C LYS A 99 -3.60 12.82 7.47
N GLU A 100 -3.53 14.16 7.60
CA GLU A 100 -4.69 14.96 8.04
C GLU A 100 -5.85 14.87 7.03
N ILE A 101 -5.56 14.84 5.73
CA ILE A 101 -6.57 14.64 4.68
C ILE A 101 -7.20 13.24 4.82
N ALA A 102 -6.40 12.22 5.09
CA ALA A 102 -6.87 10.85 5.26
C ALA A 102 -7.74 10.70 6.53
N GLU A 103 -7.31 11.29 7.64
CA GLU A 103 -8.04 11.27 8.93
C GLU A 103 -9.35 12.06 8.88
N SER A 104 -9.45 13.09 8.03
CA SER A 104 -10.68 13.85 7.84
C SER A 104 -11.74 13.13 6.99
N GLY A 105 -11.35 12.12 6.20
CA GLY A 105 -12.21 11.45 5.22
C GLY A 105 -12.35 12.21 3.88
N ALA A 106 -11.62 13.32 3.69
CA ALA A 106 -11.71 14.15 2.48
C ALA A 106 -11.23 13.44 1.20
N ILE A 107 -10.60 12.27 1.32
CA ILE A 107 -10.24 11.40 0.18
C ILE A 107 -11.47 11.01 -0.64
N GLU A 108 -12.62 10.78 0.00
CA GLU A 108 -13.89 10.44 -0.67
C GLU A 108 -14.27 11.50 -1.70
N GLU A 109 -14.36 12.76 -1.26
CA GLU A 109 -14.73 13.87 -2.13
C GLU A 109 -13.74 14.05 -3.27
N PHE A 110 -12.44 13.94 -2.96
CA PHE A 110 -11.39 14.04 -3.95
C PHE A 110 -11.55 13.01 -5.07
N PHE A 111 -11.74 11.74 -4.76
CA PHE A 111 -11.90 10.70 -5.77
C PHE A 111 -13.25 10.74 -6.48
N THR A 112 -14.35 11.01 -5.78
CA THR A 112 -15.68 11.12 -6.37
C THR A 112 -15.73 12.18 -7.47
N LEU A 113 -15.01 13.29 -7.29
CA LEU A 113 -15.00 14.38 -8.25
C LEU A 113 -13.97 14.20 -9.40
N SER A 114 -12.90 13.44 -9.18
CA SER A 114 -11.74 13.46 -10.08
C SER A 114 -11.59 12.24 -10.98
N LEU A 115 -12.02 11.04 -10.56
CA LEU A 115 -11.73 9.80 -11.29
C LEU A 115 -12.27 9.78 -12.71
N ASP A 116 -13.54 10.11 -12.90
CA ASP A 116 -14.19 10.01 -14.21
C ASP A 116 -13.70 11.06 -15.19
N LYS A 117 -13.39 12.26 -14.70
CA LYS A 117 -13.07 13.40 -15.55
C LYS A 117 -11.61 13.44 -15.99
N LEU A 118 -10.70 13.00 -15.14
CA LEU A 118 -9.27 13.04 -15.43
C LEU A 118 -8.73 11.77 -16.09
N ARG A 119 -9.57 10.76 -16.27
CA ARG A 119 -9.19 9.45 -16.82
C ARG A 119 -8.03 8.80 -16.05
N ILE A 120 -8.04 8.96 -14.74
CA ILE A 120 -7.05 8.37 -13.85
C ILE A 120 -7.20 6.85 -13.89
N ARG A 121 -6.07 6.15 -13.85
CA ARG A 121 -6.07 4.69 -13.84
C ARG A 121 -6.57 4.18 -12.48
N SER A 122 -7.49 3.27 -12.49
CA SER A 122 -7.98 2.60 -11.28
C SER A 122 -6.89 1.77 -10.56
N SER A 123 -5.82 1.40 -11.29
CA SER A 123 -4.64 0.71 -10.75
C SER A 123 -3.60 1.65 -10.11
N SER A 124 -3.85 2.98 -10.10
CA SER A 124 -2.95 3.92 -9.43
C SER A 124 -2.87 3.60 -7.94
N MET A 125 -1.66 3.68 -7.36
CA MET A 125 -1.40 3.43 -5.95
C MET A 125 -1.84 4.62 -5.11
N VAL A 126 -2.30 4.33 -3.90
CA VAL A 126 -2.58 5.36 -2.89
C VAL A 126 -1.59 5.20 -1.74
N VAL A 127 -0.94 6.30 -1.40
CA VAL A 127 0.05 6.40 -0.32
C VAL A 127 -0.39 7.47 0.65
N ILE A 128 -0.34 7.18 1.93
CA ILE A 128 -0.57 8.15 3.01
C ILE A 128 0.77 8.59 3.57
N SER A 129 0.97 9.88 3.71
CA SER A 129 2.23 10.47 4.17
C SER A 129 2.04 11.22 5.48
N ASP A 130 2.91 10.94 6.44
CA ASP A 130 2.97 11.66 7.72
C ASP A 130 3.53 13.10 7.56
N CYS A 131 4.32 13.32 6.50
CA CYS A 131 4.72 14.66 6.07
C CYS A 131 3.77 15.22 5.01
N SER A 132 3.97 16.48 4.64
CA SER A 132 3.26 17.03 3.49
C SER A 132 3.60 16.23 2.23
N ALA A 133 2.60 16.02 1.38
CA ALA A 133 2.80 15.36 0.08
C ALA A 133 3.84 16.12 -0.76
N ARG A 134 3.88 17.44 -0.64
CA ARG A 134 4.88 18.28 -1.29
C ARG A 134 6.29 17.99 -0.80
N GLU A 135 6.50 17.83 0.52
CA GLU A 135 7.81 17.46 1.09
C GLU A 135 8.20 16.05 0.68
N PHE A 136 7.26 15.12 0.68
CA PHE A 136 7.47 13.75 0.19
C PHE A 136 7.98 13.75 -1.26
N LEU A 137 7.34 14.48 -2.15
CA LEU A 137 7.74 14.59 -3.54
C LEU A 137 9.08 15.31 -3.70
N GLY A 138 9.29 16.43 -2.98
CA GLY A 138 10.53 17.20 -3.00
C GLY A 138 11.73 16.46 -2.42
N GLY A 139 11.56 15.75 -1.32
CA GLY A 139 12.63 14.96 -0.67
C GLY A 139 13.11 13.79 -1.54
N ARG A 140 12.21 13.17 -2.30
CA ARG A 140 12.54 12.12 -3.27
C ARG A 140 13.36 12.65 -4.44
N MET A 141 13.06 13.85 -4.92
CA MET A 141 13.81 14.48 -6.02
C MET A 141 15.24 14.83 -5.60
N ALA A 142 15.45 15.24 -4.34
CA ALA A 142 16.78 15.58 -3.81
C ALA A 142 17.74 14.39 -3.75
N ASN A 143 17.21 13.16 -3.65
CA ASN A 143 18.01 11.92 -3.60
C ASN A 143 18.47 11.40 -4.99
N ASN A 144 18.35 12.22 -6.04
CA ASN A 144 18.86 11.92 -7.39
C ASN A 144 18.22 10.67 -8.07
N ASP A 145 17.09 10.18 -7.57
CA ASP A 145 16.36 9.10 -8.23
C ASP A 145 15.59 9.66 -9.42
N GLN A 146 16.29 9.69 -10.54
CA GLN A 146 15.87 10.35 -11.79
C GLN A 146 14.64 9.72 -12.45
N ASN A 147 14.04 8.69 -11.85
CA ASN A 147 12.93 7.99 -12.48
C ASN A 147 11.79 7.73 -11.49
N ILE A 148 10.81 8.61 -11.53
CA ILE A 148 9.60 8.58 -10.73
C ILE A 148 8.87 7.24 -10.84
N ASN A 149 8.85 6.64 -12.03
CA ASN A 149 8.26 5.33 -12.23
C ASN A 149 8.96 4.25 -11.39
N ARG A 150 10.26 4.39 -11.11
CA ARG A 150 11.00 3.44 -10.27
C ARG A 150 10.57 3.46 -8.82
N VAL A 151 10.10 4.59 -8.30
CA VAL A 151 9.70 4.63 -6.89
C VAL A 151 8.39 3.90 -6.69
N HIS A 152 7.41 4.08 -7.58
CA HIS A 152 6.19 3.28 -7.58
C HIS A 152 6.53 1.78 -7.72
N GLU A 153 7.38 1.44 -8.70
CA GLU A 153 7.84 0.07 -8.91
C GLU A 153 8.60 -0.48 -7.70
N ASN A 154 9.42 0.34 -7.03
CA ASN A 154 10.17 -0.06 -5.84
C ASN A 154 9.23 -0.31 -4.66
N ILE A 155 8.29 0.59 -4.35
CA ILE A 155 7.30 0.40 -3.28
C ILE A 155 6.53 -0.89 -3.52
N TYR A 156 6.05 -1.10 -4.75
CA TYR A 156 5.30 -2.29 -5.11
C TYR A 156 6.15 -3.56 -5.00
N ARG A 157 7.38 -3.50 -5.48
CA ARG A 157 8.33 -4.62 -5.37
C ARG A 157 8.64 -4.92 -3.90
N ASP A 158 8.94 -3.88 -3.09
CA ASP A 158 9.30 -4.06 -1.68
C ASP A 158 8.12 -4.64 -0.89
N ALA A 159 6.89 -4.27 -1.21
CA ALA A 159 5.70 -4.92 -0.65
C ALA A 159 5.64 -6.41 -0.99
N LEU A 160 5.97 -6.79 -2.23
CA LEU A 160 5.94 -8.19 -2.67
C LEU A 160 7.04 -9.06 -2.05
N ILE A 161 8.21 -8.49 -1.75
CA ILE A 161 9.38 -9.24 -1.26
C ILE A 161 9.58 -9.17 0.25
N SER A 162 8.89 -8.27 0.95
CA SER A 162 9.07 -8.09 2.40
C SER A 162 7.76 -8.24 3.20
N GLY A 163 6.61 -8.03 2.56
CA GLY A 163 5.32 -7.95 3.24
C GLY A 163 5.15 -6.75 4.18
N ASN A 164 6.17 -5.89 4.30
CA ASN A 164 6.23 -4.78 5.28
C ASN A 164 5.48 -3.52 4.82
N VAL A 165 4.97 -3.52 3.61
CA VAL A 165 4.25 -2.39 3.01
C VAL A 165 2.88 -2.86 2.56
N ALA A 166 1.83 -2.21 3.01
CA ALA A 166 0.50 -2.43 2.45
C ALA A 166 0.42 -1.76 1.07
N VAL A 167 -0.03 -2.48 0.06
CA VAL A 167 -0.24 -1.94 -1.28
C VAL A 167 -1.67 -2.15 -1.69
N ASP A 168 -2.36 -1.03 -1.92
CA ASP A 168 -3.68 -1.05 -2.51
C ASP A 168 -3.82 0.07 -3.56
N SER A 169 -4.74 -0.16 -4.49
CA SER A 169 -5.03 0.75 -5.59
C SER A 169 -6.25 1.61 -5.30
N VAL A 170 -6.43 2.64 -6.12
CA VAL A 170 -7.66 3.43 -6.13
C VAL A 170 -8.89 2.52 -6.31
N ALA A 171 -8.79 1.46 -7.14
CA ALA A 171 -9.90 0.52 -7.32
C ALA A 171 -10.24 -0.23 -6.04
N SER A 172 -9.24 -0.73 -5.32
CA SER A 172 -9.45 -1.46 -4.06
C SER A 172 -10.03 -0.55 -2.98
N LEU A 173 -9.52 0.68 -2.86
CA LEU A 173 -10.05 1.67 -1.92
C LEU A 173 -11.51 1.99 -2.24
N TYR A 174 -11.83 2.24 -3.53
CA TYR A 174 -13.19 2.56 -3.95
C TYR A 174 -14.15 1.38 -3.73
N GLU A 175 -13.73 0.14 -4.03
CA GLU A 175 -14.50 -1.07 -3.77
C GLU A 175 -14.80 -1.24 -2.28
N ALA A 176 -13.78 -1.09 -1.43
CA ALA A 176 -13.92 -1.18 0.02
C ALA A 176 -14.93 -0.18 0.55
N CYS A 177 -14.74 1.10 0.23
CA CYS A 177 -15.55 2.18 0.76
C CYS A 177 -16.98 2.21 0.19
N SER A 178 -17.16 1.87 -1.10
CA SER A 178 -18.49 1.90 -1.74
C SER A 178 -19.31 0.65 -1.46
N GLY A 179 -18.65 -0.48 -1.20
CA GLY A 179 -19.31 -1.77 -0.98
C GLY A 179 -19.64 -2.07 0.48
N GLY A 180 -18.99 -1.42 1.43
CA GLY A 180 -19.15 -1.65 2.87
C GLY A 180 -18.91 -3.10 3.31
N ARG A 181 -18.13 -3.86 2.51
CA ARG A 181 -17.89 -5.29 2.77
C ARG A 181 -16.59 -5.54 3.52
N PHE A 182 -15.64 -4.65 3.40
CA PHE A 182 -14.33 -4.73 4.00
C PHE A 182 -13.70 -3.33 4.00
N ASP A 183 -12.61 -3.19 4.73
CA ASP A 183 -11.80 -1.99 4.73
C ASP A 183 -10.42 -2.29 4.13
N VAL A 184 -9.53 -1.28 4.08
CA VAL A 184 -8.19 -1.42 3.48
C VAL A 184 -7.09 -0.94 4.40
N GLY A 185 -5.90 -1.51 4.21
CA GLY A 185 -4.64 -0.92 4.63
C GLY A 185 -3.92 -0.35 3.42
N LEU A 186 -3.61 0.95 3.43
CA LEU A 186 -2.88 1.63 2.36
C LEU A 186 -1.42 1.83 2.75
N SER A 187 -0.54 2.00 1.77
CA SER A 187 0.88 2.30 2.03
C SER A 187 1.01 3.54 2.92
N TYR A 188 1.84 3.44 3.95
CA TYR A 188 2.13 4.54 4.85
C TYR A 188 3.60 4.95 4.77
N CYS A 189 3.86 6.26 4.87
CA CYS A 189 5.20 6.82 4.86
C CYS A 189 5.50 7.46 6.20
N PHE A 190 6.57 6.99 6.84
CA PHE A 190 7.06 7.53 8.11
C PHE A 190 8.25 8.45 7.91
N PHE A 191 8.43 9.40 8.85
CA PHE A 191 9.70 10.07 9.05
C PHE A 191 10.63 9.25 9.95
N ASP A 192 11.93 9.39 9.70
CA ASP A 192 13.02 8.69 10.39
C ASP A 192 12.95 8.75 11.93
N SER A 193 12.41 9.85 12.50
CA SER A 193 12.34 10.06 13.95
C SER A 193 11.32 9.18 14.69
N GLU A 194 10.28 8.72 14.03
CA GLU A 194 9.18 7.98 14.68
C GLU A 194 9.36 6.46 14.60
N ILE A 195 9.84 5.94 13.48
CA ILE A 195 10.12 4.51 13.31
C ILE A 195 11.08 3.99 14.39
N ILE A 196 12.10 4.82 14.72
CA ILE A 196 13.09 4.47 15.73
C ILE A 196 12.48 4.42 17.13
N THR A 197 11.46 5.22 17.40
CA THR A 197 10.85 5.30 18.74
C THR A 197 9.92 4.12 19.00
N ASP A 198 9.09 3.74 18.06
CA ASP A 198 8.17 2.60 18.19
C ASP A 198 8.90 1.26 18.20
N ALA A 199 9.91 1.09 17.34
CA ALA A 199 10.77 -0.09 17.35
C ALA A 199 11.56 -0.22 18.67
N LYS A 200 12.07 0.90 19.24
CA LYS A 200 12.74 0.89 20.55
C LYS A 200 11.80 0.57 21.71
N GLN A 201 10.59 1.10 21.71
CA GLN A 201 9.62 0.79 22.77
C GLN A 201 9.19 -0.68 22.75
N ARG A 202 9.12 -1.30 21.58
CA ARG A 202 8.84 -2.76 21.45
C ARG A 202 10.03 -3.61 21.82
N ASP A 203 11.25 -3.20 21.46
CA ASP A 203 12.48 -3.89 21.85
C ASP A 203 12.70 -3.84 23.38
N GLU A 204 12.36 -2.73 24.04
CA GLU A 204 12.37 -2.65 25.50
C GLU A 204 11.31 -3.56 26.14
N ALA A 205 10.16 -3.74 25.49
CA ALA A 205 9.11 -4.66 25.94
C ALA A 205 9.44 -6.13 25.68
N SER A 206 10.24 -6.46 24.64
CA SER A 206 10.56 -7.82 24.21
C SER A 206 11.97 -8.29 24.51
N GLN A 207 12.83 -7.47 25.15
CA GLN A 207 14.25 -7.79 25.45
C GLN A 207 15.05 -8.39 24.28
N GLY A 208 14.77 -8.01 23.05
CA GLY A 208 15.42 -8.55 21.87
C GLY A 208 15.98 -7.48 20.93
N ASN A 209 17.28 -7.55 20.60
CA ASN A 209 17.94 -6.67 19.66
C ASN A 209 17.25 -6.69 18.29
N ASN A 210 16.85 -5.53 17.78
CA ASN A 210 16.26 -5.38 16.46
C ASN A 210 17.30 -5.69 15.38
N PRO A 211 17.04 -6.59 14.40
CA PRO A 211 17.97 -6.88 13.33
C PRO A 211 18.02 -5.79 12.25
N ILE A 212 17.16 -4.77 12.29
CA ILE A 212 17.38 -3.55 11.52
C ILE A 212 18.57 -2.87 12.19
N GLY A 213 19.78 -3.28 11.77
CA GLY A 213 21.02 -2.87 12.36
C GLY A 213 21.13 -1.35 12.46
N ASP A 214 21.93 -0.89 13.40
CA ASP A 214 22.59 0.42 13.43
C ASP A 214 23.28 0.71 12.09
N SER A 215 22.55 0.75 10.99
CA SER A 215 23.00 1.44 9.79
C SER A 215 22.94 2.91 10.16
N LYS A 216 24.02 3.40 10.79
CA LYS A 216 24.40 4.79 10.74
C LYS A 216 24.57 5.13 9.26
N SER A 217 23.48 5.32 8.54
CA SER A 217 23.53 6.02 7.27
C SER A 217 23.96 7.44 7.64
N GLU A 218 25.22 7.78 7.33
CA GLU A 218 25.68 9.15 7.41
C GLU A 218 24.67 9.99 6.64
N ARG A 219 24.05 10.94 7.34
CA ARG A 219 23.10 11.89 6.77
C ARG A 219 23.80 12.71 5.69
N ILE A 220 23.75 12.26 4.46
CA ILE A 220 24.06 13.08 3.31
C ILE A 220 22.78 13.91 3.10
N GLY A 221 22.78 15.08 3.68
CA GLY A 221 21.90 16.25 3.48
C GLY A 221 20.56 16.04 2.79
N GLY A 222 19.62 15.29 3.38
CA GLY A 222 18.27 15.10 2.85
C GLY A 222 17.39 14.41 3.88
N MET A 223 16.12 14.81 3.90
CA MET A 223 15.08 14.19 4.71
C MET A 223 14.89 12.74 4.24
N GLN A 224 15.15 11.75 5.10
CA GLN A 224 14.95 10.36 4.75
C GLN A 224 13.48 10.01 4.94
N ILE A 225 12.81 9.64 3.86
CA ILE A 225 11.42 9.19 3.83
C ILE A 225 11.43 7.67 3.66
N TYR A 226 10.86 6.98 4.62
CA TYR A 226 10.66 5.53 4.56
C TYR A 226 9.23 5.23 4.16
N VAL A 227 9.06 4.44 3.12
CA VAL A 227 7.76 3.89 2.76
C VAL A 227 7.68 2.50 3.36
N GLY A 228 6.75 2.32 4.29
CA GLY A 228 6.54 1.06 4.96
C GLY A 228 5.41 1.16 5.98
N GLY A 229 4.86 0.02 6.37
CA GLY A 229 3.70 -0.01 7.24
C GLY A 229 2.38 0.18 6.49
N ALA A 230 1.30 0.36 7.24
CA ALA A 230 -0.04 0.57 6.70
C ALA A 230 -0.80 1.68 7.42
N ALA A 231 -1.47 2.52 6.64
CA ALA A 231 -2.57 3.37 7.10
C ALA A 231 -3.86 2.54 7.07
N ILE A 232 -4.51 2.38 8.21
CA ILE A 232 -5.72 1.56 8.37
C ILE A 232 -6.94 2.46 8.23
N PHE A 233 -7.87 2.01 7.40
CA PHE A 233 -9.08 2.77 7.08
C PHE A 233 -10.33 2.10 7.64
N ASP A 234 -11.30 2.93 8.01
CA ASP A 234 -12.70 2.62 8.22
C ASP A 234 -13.50 3.39 7.18
N GLY A 235 -13.93 2.70 6.12
CA GLY A 235 -14.46 3.35 4.95
C GLY A 235 -13.45 4.33 4.34
N TRP A 236 -13.86 5.59 4.15
CA TRP A 236 -13.02 6.65 3.58
C TRP A 236 -12.10 7.35 4.60
N LYS A 237 -12.17 6.96 5.87
CA LYS A 237 -11.46 7.63 6.95
C LYS A 237 -10.33 6.78 7.49
N MET A 238 -9.12 7.36 7.55
CA MET A 238 -8.01 6.74 8.24
C MET A 238 -8.26 6.75 9.75
N VAL A 239 -8.13 5.59 10.40
CA VAL A 239 -8.40 5.39 11.83
C VAL A 239 -7.19 4.95 12.63
N GLY A 240 -6.08 4.62 11.98
CA GLY A 240 -4.85 4.23 12.67
C GLY A 240 -3.72 3.88 11.72
N THR A 241 -2.58 3.51 12.30
CA THR A 241 -1.40 3.06 11.57
C THR A 241 -0.89 1.74 12.12
N PHE A 242 -0.33 0.94 11.24
CA PHE A 242 0.44 -0.26 11.56
C PHE A 242 1.90 -0.03 11.15
N ASP A 243 2.83 -0.46 11.97
CA ASP A 243 4.24 -0.45 11.64
C ASP A 243 4.60 -1.60 10.66
N PHE A 244 5.89 -1.75 10.37
CA PHE A 244 6.37 -2.78 9.46
C PHE A 244 5.97 -4.20 9.86
N VAL A 245 6.08 -4.53 11.16
CA VAL A 245 5.79 -5.86 11.69
C VAL A 245 4.29 -6.14 11.64
N ASP A 246 3.48 -5.23 12.12
CA ASP A 246 2.02 -5.37 12.08
C ASP A 246 1.50 -5.46 10.64
N THR A 247 2.11 -4.69 9.72
CA THR A 247 1.73 -4.73 8.30
C THR A 247 2.08 -6.08 7.67
N GLN A 248 3.18 -6.70 8.07
CA GLN A 248 3.56 -8.03 7.61
C GLN A 248 2.53 -9.08 8.02
N TYR A 249 2.09 -9.06 9.29
CA TYR A 249 1.02 -9.96 9.77
C TYR A 249 -0.36 -9.60 9.22
N LEU A 250 -0.66 -8.32 8.96
CA LEU A 250 -1.87 -7.92 8.24
C LEU A 250 -1.87 -8.48 6.82
N SER A 251 -0.72 -8.43 6.14
CA SER A 251 -0.56 -8.97 4.79
C SER A 251 -0.75 -10.50 4.77
N LEU A 252 -0.24 -11.21 5.79
CA LEU A 252 -0.47 -12.64 5.98
C LEU A 252 -1.96 -12.92 6.22
N ALA A 253 -2.59 -12.24 7.18
CA ALA A 253 -3.99 -12.45 7.53
C ALA A 253 -4.94 -12.16 6.37
N SER A 254 -4.63 -11.19 5.51
CA SER A 254 -5.43 -10.82 4.33
C SER A 254 -5.08 -11.59 3.05
N GLY A 255 -4.07 -12.48 3.09
CA GLY A 255 -3.60 -13.24 1.92
C GLY A 255 -2.87 -12.40 0.88
N LYS A 256 -2.44 -11.19 1.23
CA LYS A 256 -1.67 -10.28 0.34
C LYS A 256 -0.16 -10.47 0.45
N PHE A 257 0.31 -11.17 1.47
CA PHE A 257 1.72 -11.54 1.63
C PHE A 257 2.18 -12.42 0.47
N ARG A 258 3.40 -12.20 0.00
CA ARG A 258 4.02 -13.08 -1.01
C ARG A 258 5.23 -13.76 -0.42
N THR A 259 6.24 -12.98 -0.10
CA THR A 259 7.46 -13.44 0.53
C THR A 259 7.95 -12.41 1.55
N GLY A 260 8.83 -12.81 2.45
CA GLY A 260 9.47 -11.89 3.38
C GLY A 260 10.24 -12.60 4.48
N SER A 261 11.22 -11.89 5.04
CA SER A 261 11.96 -12.36 6.22
C SER A 261 11.20 -11.99 7.48
N ILE A 262 10.94 -12.97 8.32
CA ILE A 262 10.19 -12.82 9.57
C ILE A 262 11.07 -13.25 10.73
N ALA A 263 11.21 -12.37 11.72
CA ALA A 263 11.97 -12.67 12.93
C ALA A 263 11.05 -13.35 13.96
N VAL A 264 11.45 -14.53 14.40
CA VAL A 264 10.70 -15.34 15.36
C VAL A 264 11.52 -15.49 16.65
N PRO A 265 11.02 -15.01 17.81
CA PRO A 265 11.66 -15.27 19.10
C PRO A 265 11.40 -16.72 19.51
N LEU A 266 12.44 -17.43 19.91
CA LEU A 266 12.39 -18.79 20.45
C LEU A 266 13.09 -18.81 21.82
N ASP A 267 12.88 -19.86 22.58
CA ASP A 267 13.52 -20.03 23.91
C ASP A 267 15.05 -19.93 23.83
N GLU A 268 15.65 -20.48 22.77
CA GLU A 268 17.10 -20.48 22.55
C GLU A 268 17.65 -19.21 21.92
N GLY A 269 16.80 -18.27 21.55
CA GLY A 269 17.19 -17.02 20.90
C GLY A 269 16.30 -16.66 19.73
N LYS A 270 16.64 -15.55 19.05
CA LYS A 270 15.88 -15.07 17.89
C LYS A 270 16.33 -15.77 16.62
N THR A 271 15.42 -16.37 15.89
CA THR A 271 15.65 -16.87 14.55
C THR A 271 15.05 -15.93 13.50
N VAL A 272 15.54 -16.02 12.27
CA VAL A 272 14.94 -15.35 11.12
C VAL A 272 14.62 -16.40 10.07
N VAL A 273 13.38 -16.40 9.62
CA VAL A 273 12.91 -17.28 8.55
C VAL A 273 12.53 -16.43 7.33
N PHE A 274 12.95 -16.86 6.15
CA PHE A 274 12.36 -16.38 4.92
C PHE A 274 11.11 -17.22 4.67
N ALA A 275 9.97 -16.57 4.55
CA ALA A 275 8.67 -17.19 4.36
C ALA A 275 8.10 -16.86 2.98
N GLU A 276 7.44 -17.83 2.36
CA GLU A 276 6.65 -17.71 1.13
C GLU A 276 5.25 -18.22 1.40
N LEU A 277 4.24 -17.47 0.98
CA LEU A 277 2.84 -17.87 1.14
C LEU A 277 2.43 -18.86 0.05
N ASP A 278 2.16 -20.11 0.45
CA ASP A 278 1.70 -21.16 -0.46
C ASP A 278 0.18 -21.20 -0.56
N GLU A 279 -0.51 -21.16 0.59
CA GLU A 279 -1.98 -21.24 0.64
C GLU A 279 -2.53 -20.28 1.69
N HIS A 280 -3.65 -19.64 1.35
CA HIS A 280 -4.42 -18.78 2.23
C HIS A 280 -5.90 -19.02 2.02
N LYS A 281 -6.65 -19.29 3.09
CA LYS A 281 -8.08 -19.54 3.03
C LYS A 281 -8.80 -18.92 4.22
N ILE A 282 -9.88 -18.21 3.95
CA ILE A 282 -10.81 -17.70 4.97
C ILE A 282 -12.09 -18.54 4.90
N SER A 283 -12.49 -19.12 6.00
CA SER A 283 -13.76 -19.85 6.16
C SER A 283 -14.59 -19.17 7.23
N VAL A 284 -15.87 -18.90 6.94
CA VAL A 284 -16.77 -18.21 7.88
C VAL A 284 -18.07 -18.97 8.04
N ASP A 285 -18.64 -18.94 9.24
CA ASP A 285 -19.97 -19.44 9.56
C ASP A 285 -20.74 -18.36 10.32
N ILE A 286 -22.07 -18.34 10.15
CA ILE A 286 -22.97 -17.39 10.82
C ILE A 286 -24.01 -18.20 11.60
N LYS A 287 -24.05 -18.02 12.92
CA LYS A 287 -25.01 -18.66 13.80
C LYS A 287 -25.57 -17.62 14.79
N ASP A 288 -26.89 -17.50 14.83
CA ASP A 288 -27.58 -16.56 15.72
C ASP A 288 -27.00 -15.14 15.59
N ASP A 289 -26.80 -14.67 14.34
CA ASP A 289 -26.19 -13.41 13.93
C ASP A 289 -24.70 -13.24 14.34
N LYS A 290 -24.12 -14.20 15.02
CA LYS A 290 -22.71 -14.21 15.40
C LYS A 290 -21.85 -14.83 14.31
N VAL A 291 -20.81 -14.08 13.88
CA VAL A 291 -19.82 -14.55 12.89
C VAL A 291 -18.66 -15.22 13.61
N THR A 292 -18.38 -16.44 13.19
CA THR A 292 -17.15 -17.16 13.56
C THR A 292 -16.39 -17.53 12.31
N GLY A 293 -15.06 -17.54 12.39
CA GLY A 293 -14.26 -17.89 11.22
C GLY A 293 -12.92 -18.50 11.57
N GLU A 294 -12.32 -19.08 10.54
CA GLU A 294 -10.96 -19.63 10.57
C GLU A 294 -10.18 -19.13 9.37
N ILE A 295 -8.97 -18.66 9.60
CA ILE A 295 -8.01 -18.32 8.58
C ILE A 295 -6.90 -19.36 8.62
N SER A 296 -6.82 -20.18 7.55
CA SER A 296 -5.78 -21.19 7.38
C SER A 296 -4.69 -20.65 6.48
N ILE A 297 -3.44 -20.75 6.90
CA ILE A 297 -2.26 -20.21 6.21
C ILE A 297 -1.20 -21.30 6.14
N THR A 298 -0.73 -21.61 4.93
CA THR A 298 0.43 -22.50 4.74
C THR A 298 1.60 -21.67 4.22
N LEU A 299 2.74 -21.76 4.90
CA LEU A 299 3.98 -21.06 4.55
C LEU A 299 5.10 -22.06 4.28
N SER A 300 5.74 -21.95 3.10
CA SER A 300 7.07 -22.51 2.90
C SER A 300 8.10 -21.61 3.54
N ILE A 301 8.94 -22.16 4.42
CA ILE A 301 9.97 -21.37 5.11
C ILE A 301 11.36 -21.93 4.87
N SER A 302 12.36 -21.04 4.90
CA SER A 302 13.78 -21.39 4.99
C SER A 302 14.44 -20.62 6.13
N LEU A 303 15.38 -21.25 6.83
CA LEU A 303 16.07 -20.63 7.96
C LEU A 303 17.16 -19.69 7.43
N GLU A 304 17.03 -18.39 7.63
CA GLU A 304 18.07 -17.40 7.30
C GLU A 304 19.05 -17.22 8.45
N GLN A 305 18.56 -17.35 9.69
CA GLN A 305 19.37 -17.32 10.88
C GLN A 305 18.94 -18.43 11.84
N ASP A 306 19.86 -19.34 12.17
CA ASP A 306 19.66 -20.42 13.13
C ASP A 306 20.63 -20.24 14.31
N PRO A 307 20.17 -19.73 15.47
CA PRO A 307 21.02 -19.51 16.63
C PRO A 307 21.56 -20.80 17.25
N THR A 308 20.92 -21.94 16.97
CA THR A 308 21.33 -23.25 17.51
C THR A 308 22.26 -24.02 16.57
N GLY A 309 22.25 -23.68 15.26
CA GLY A 309 22.96 -24.40 14.20
C GLY A 309 22.44 -25.81 13.94
N ASN A 310 21.30 -26.19 14.53
CA ASN A 310 20.74 -27.54 14.43
C ASN A 310 19.20 -27.58 14.29
N MET A 311 18.58 -26.43 14.05
CA MET A 311 17.14 -26.28 14.02
C MET A 311 16.49 -27.11 12.90
N GLY A 312 17.12 -27.12 11.71
CA GLY A 312 16.63 -27.91 10.59
C GLY A 312 16.61 -29.42 10.85
N ALA A 313 17.56 -29.95 11.66
CA ALA A 313 17.60 -31.35 12.02
C ALA A 313 16.55 -31.75 13.10
N GLN A 314 16.00 -30.77 13.78
CA GLN A 314 14.98 -30.95 14.85
C GLN A 314 13.64 -30.30 14.47
N TRP A 315 13.44 -30.06 13.18
CA TRP A 315 12.29 -29.29 12.68
C TRP A 315 10.94 -29.93 13.04
N ASP A 316 10.77 -31.21 12.80
CA ASP A 316 9.49 -31.93 13.01
C ASP A 316 9.16 -32.18 14.51
N GLY A 317 9.75 -31.41 15.38
CA GLY A 317 9.53 -31.47 16.81
C GLY A 317 9.19 -30.09 17.38
N LYS A 318 9.95 -29.70 18.41
CA LYS A 318 9.72 -28.52 19.21
C LYS A 318 9.63 -27.22 18.36
N TYR A 319 10.50 -27.03 17.39
CA TYR A 319 10.63 -25.73 16.69
C TYR A 319 9.46 -25.44 15.76
N LYS A 320 8.92 -26.44 15.07
CA LYS A 320 7.76 -26.26 14.21
C LYS A 320 6.55 -25.78 15.03
N ASP A 321 6.19 -26.52 16.07
CA ASP A 321 5.03 -26.20 16.91
C ASP A 321 5.17 -24.84 17.61
N GLU A 322 6.39 -24.50 18.05
CA GLU A 322 6.66 -23.21 18.72
C GLU A 322 6.52 -22.04 17.74
N MET A 323 7.01 -22.18 16.52
CA MET A 323 6.89 -21.16 15.47
C MET A 323 5.44 -21.01 14.99
N GLU A 324 4.75 -22.10 14.70
CA GLU A 324 3.33 -22.07 14.29
C GLU A 324 2.48 -21.32 15.33
N LYS A 325 2.65 -21.67 16.61
CA LYS A 325 1.98 -20.98 17.70
C LYS A 325 2.34 -19.49 17.82
N PHE A 326 3.60 -19.14 17.54
CA PHE A 326 4.02 -17.74 17.48
C PHE A 326 3.30 -16.98 16.37
N PHE A 327 3.26 -17.52 15.14
CA PHE A 327 2.53 -16.91 14.03
C PHE A 327 1.04 -16.73 14.34
N GLU A 328 0.38 -17.77 14.89
CA GLU A 328 -1.02 -17.67 15.29
C GLU A 328 -1.26 -16.57 16.34
N THR A 329 -0.33 -16.42 17.29
CA THR A 329 -0.42 -15.40 18.34
C THR A 329 -0.33 -14.00 17.76
N GLU A 330 0.62 -13.77 16.83
CA GLU A 330 0.79 -12.48 16.17
C GLU A 330 -0.38 -12.14 15.23
N LEU A 331 -0.91 -13.12 14.51
CA LEU A 331 -2.11 -12.96 13.69
C LEU A 331 -3.34 -12.58 14.53
N LYS A 332 -3.53 -13.21 15.67
CA LYS A 332 -4.59 -12.87 16.64
C LYS A 332 -4.41 -11.46 17.18
N ARG A 333 -3.17 -11.06 17.47
CA ARG A 333 -2.84 -9.71 17.95
C ARG A 333 -3.21 -8.65 16.88
N VAL A 334 -2.83 -8.87 15.63
CA VAL A 334 -3.14 -7.96 14.53
C VAL A 334 -4.65 -7.89 14.26
N PHE A 335 -5.35 -9.03 14.29
CA PHE A 335 -6.81 -9.05 14.20
C PHE A 335 -7.47 -8.24 15.32
N SER A 336 -7.01 -8.41 16.58
CA SER A 336 -7.53 -7.61 17.71
C SER A 336 -7.35 -6.11 17.46
N ARG A 337 -6.17 -5.68 16.94
CA ARG A 337 -5.93 -4.28 16.61
C ARG A 337 -6.84 -3.77 15.48
N CYS A 338 -7.09 -4.58 14.46
CA CYS A 338 -8.05 -4.22 13.41
C CYS A 338 -9.45 -4.03 13.99
N ARG A 339 -9.87 -4.92 14.89
CA ARG A 339 -11.17 -4.83 15.59
C ARG A 339 -11.25 -3.61 16.49
N ASP A 340 -10.20 -3.29 17.26
CA ASP A 340 -10.14 -2.08 18.10
C ASP A 340 -10.26 -0.79 17.29
N LEU A 341 -9.78 -0.79 16.04
CA LEU A 341 -9.93 0.31 15.08
C LEU A 341 -11.25 0.27 14.30
N ASN A 342 -12.09 -0.72 14.55
CA ASN A 342 -13.32 -0.99 13.81
C ASN A 342 -13.11 -1.09 12.29
N SER A 343 -11.99 -1.69 11.87
CA SER A 343 -11.58 -1.82 10.48
C SER A 343 -11.42 -3.28 10.07
N ASP A 344 -12.21 -3.72 9.11
CA ASP A 344 -12.05 -5.04 8.48
C ASP A 344 -10.99 -5.01 7.37
N ALA A 345 -9.78 -4.54 7.70
CA ALA A 345 -8.66 -4.48 6.76
C ALA A 345 -8.13 -5.87 6.34
N ILE A 346 -8.51 -6.92 7.05
CA ILE A 346 -8.24 -8.33 6.68
C ILE A 346 -9.16 -8.76 5.52
N GLY A 347 -10.39 -8.24 5.47
CA GLY A 347 -11.35 -8.53 4.42
C GLY A 347 -12.25 -9.73 4.70
N ILE A 348 -12.57 -9.99 5.96
CA ILE A 348 -13.44 -11.08 6.42
C ILE A 348 -14.85 -10.91 5.85
N GLY A 349 -15.35 -9.68 5.83
CA GLY A 349 -16.68 -9.35 5.32
C GLY A 349 -16.87 -9.69 3.84
N LYS A 350 -15.78 -9.83 3.06
CA LYS A 350 -15.87 -10.37 1.70
C LYS A 350 -16.43 -11.80 1.71
N GLU A 351 -15.95 -12.64 2.63
CA GLU A 351 -16.42 -14.02 2.74
C GLU A 351 -17.79 -14.11 3.41
N VAL A 352 -18.04 -13.28 4.44
CA VAL A 352 -19.33 -13.18 5.10
C VAL A 352 -20.41 -12.74 4.10
N SER A 353 -20.14 -11.74 3.26
CA SER A 353 -21.09 -11.23 2.28
C SER A 353 -21.58 -12.28 1.27
N LYS A 354 -20.77 -13.31 1.00
CA LYS A 354 -21.12 -14.43 0.09
C LYS A 354 -22.23 -15.34 0.67
N LYS A 355 -22.52 -15.23 1.96
CA LYS A 355 -23.59 -16.01 2.62
C LYS A 355 -24.98 -15.41 2.37
N PHE A 356 -25.06 -14.17 1.89
CA PHE A 356 -26.30 -13.46 1.62
C PHE A 356 -26.66 -13.53 0.14
N THR A 357 -27.96 -13.61 -0.16
CA THR A 357 -28.47 -13.76 -1.54
C THR A 357 -28.78 -12.43 -2.21
N SER A 358 -28.91 -11.36 -1.43
CA SER A 358 -29.24 -10.03 -1.93
C SER A 358 -28.45 -8.93 -1.19
N ALA A 359 -28.29 -7.78 -1.85
CA ALA A 359 -27.69 -6.60 -1.23
C ALA A 359 -28.51 -6.11 -0.01
N ALA A 360 -29.85 -6.22 -0.09
CA ALA A 360 -30.72 -5.81 1.02
C ALA A 360 -30.54 -6.68 2.28
N GLU A 361 -30.33 -7.99 2.11
CA GLU A 361 -30.00 -8.88 3.24
C GLU A 361 -28.65 -8.52 3.84
N TRP A 362 -27.64 -8.22 3.01
CA TRP A 362 -26.33 -7.78 3.45
C TRP A 362 -26.38 -6.46 4.23
N GLU A 363 -27.10 -5.45 3.69
CA GLU A 363 -27.27 -4.17 4.35
C GLU A 363 -28.00 -4.31 5.71
N ALA A 364 -29.02 -5.20 5.78
CA ALA A 364 -29.75 -5.48 7.01
C ALA A 364 -28.92 -6.20 8.08
N PHE A 365 -27.89 -6.94 7.67
CA PHE A 365 -26.98 -7.66 8.57
C PHE A 365 -26.03 -6.72 9.33
N ASP A 366 -25.80 -5.51 8.81
CA ASP A 366 -24.95 -4.48 9.44
C ASP A 366 -23.57 -5.00 9.86
N TRP A 367 -22.82 -5.51 8.87
CA TRP A 367 -21.48 -6.10 9.09
C TRP A 367 -20.59 -5.26 9.99
N LYS A 368 -20.66 -3.95 9.92
CA LYS A 368 -19.82 -3.05 10.68
C LYS A 368 -20.01 -3.21 12.20
N ASN A 369 -21.22 -3.43 12.64
CA ASN A 369 -21.54 -3.71 14.05
C ASN A 369 -21.17 -5.15 14.40
N GLU A 370 -21.51 -6.13 13.53
CA GLU A 370 -21.24 -7.55 13.79
C GLU A 370 -19.74 -7.88 13.78
N TYR A 371 -18.92 -7.10 13.07
CA TYR A 371 -17.46 -7.26 13.04
C TYR A 371 -16.81 -7.15 14.43
N GLN A 372 -17.34 -6.30 15.31
CA GLN A 372 -16.84 -6.13 16.67
C GLN A 372 -16.93 -7.40 17.51
N ASP A 373 -17.97 -8.21 17.29
CA ASP A 373 -18.24 -9.46 17.99
C ASP A 373 -17.75 -10.69 17.22
N CYS A 374 -17.13 -10.51 16.06
CA CYS A 374 -16.58 -11.58 15.25
C CYS A 374 -15.45 -12.31 15.97
N GLU A 375 -15.50 -13.64 15.98
CA GLU A 375 -14.47 -14.50 16.56
C GLU A 375 -13.70 -15.23 15.45
N LEU A 376 -12.36 -15.02 15.41
CA LEU A 376 -11.49 -15.71 14.47
C LEU A 376 -10.49 -16.62 15.17
N THR A 377 -10.29 -17.77 14.56
CA THR A 377 -9.15 -18.66 14.83
C THR A 377 -8.17 -18.60 13.66
N PHE A 378 -6.91 -18.84 13.96
CA PHE A 378 -5.85 -18.93 12.96
C PHE A 378 -5.23 -20.31 13.05
N ASP A 379 -5.04 -20.94 11.90
CA ASP A 379 -4.38 -22.23 11.73
C ASP A 379 -3.20 -22.02 10.78
N VAL A 380 -1.99 -22.15 11.29
CA VAL A 380 -0.76 -21.90 10.55
C VAL A 380 0.02 -23.19 10.39
N GLU A 381 0.28 -23.58 9.16
CA GLU A 381 1.15 -24.71 8.82
C GLU A 381 2.46 -24.21 8.24
N LEU A 382 3.58 -24.61 8.81
CA LEU A 382 4.92 -24.30 8.34
C LEU A 382 5.56 -25.52 7.67
N ILE A 383 6.02 -25.34 6.44
CA ILE A 383 6.74 -26.36 5.67
C ILE A 383 8.18 -25.89 5.49
N LEU A 384 9.13 -26.64 6.09
CA LEU A 384 10.55 -26.35 5.90
C LEU A 384 11.00 -26.70 4.48
N SER A 385 11.47 -25.70 3.76
CA SER A 385 12.00 -25.89 2.40
C SER A 385 13.42 -26.44 2.43
N ASP A 386 13.69 -27.50 1.67
CA ASP A 386 15.00 -28.16 1.57
C ASP A 386 16.11 -27.28 0.96
N TYR A 387 15.78 -26.09 0.51
CA TYR A 387 16.68 -25.26 -0.33
C TYR A 387 17.92 -24.70 0.43
N TYR A 388 17.93 -24.73 1.78
CA TYR A 388 19.03 -24.15 2.58
C TYR A 388 19.88 -25.15 3.36
N ILE A 389 19.58 -26.45 3.35
CA ILE A 389 20.40 -27.46 4.01
C ILE A 389 21.75 -27.68 3.32
N ALA A 390 21.92 -27.16 2.09
CA ALA A 390 23.11 -27.38 1.26
C ALA A 390 24.30 -26.43 1.56
N VAL A 391 24.13 -25.34 2.31
CA VAL A 391 25.19 -24.33 2.52
C VAL A 391 25.96 -24.47 3.84
N THR A 392 25.48 -25.29 4.76
CA THR A 392 26.16 -25.49 6.08
C THR A 392 26.97 -26.78 6.21
N ARG A 393 27.32 -27.41 5.06
CA ARG A 393 28.24 -28.57 5.04
C ARG A 393 29.51 -28.24 4.25
N GLU A 394 30.30 -27.28 4.74
CA GLU A 394 31.76 -27.25 4.49
C GLU A 394 32.49 -26.83 5.77
#